data_79616b4569a6c1a82286c0d1795e275a
#
_entry.id   79616b4569a6c1a82286c0d1795e275a
#
_cell.length_a   1.000
_cell.length_b   1.000
_cell.length_c   1.000
_cell.angle_alpha   90.00
_cell.angle_beta   90.00
_cell.angle_gamma   90.00
#
_symmetry.space_group_name_H-M   'P 1'
#
loop_
_entity.id
_entity.type
_entity.pdbx_description
1 polymer ?
#
loop_
_entity_poly.entity_id
_entity_poly.type
_entity_poly.pdbx_seq_one_letter_code
_entity_poly.pdbx_strand_id
1 'polypeptide(L)'
;IFAASTSMVMPVQEPKIGFSVSEGKQVIFSHGNLQYHPKNDEWRFAENQYDRIGEDNKNISADYDGWIDLFGWSASDGSAKFGVSSSENNNAYVGDFVDWGKNQIGSDAPDTWRTMTMDEWCYLCNTRMKADSLRGLGRINGVAGLILLPDNWTCPVGVTFDSYKVQRFTINEWSRLE
;
A
#
# COMPACT_ATOMS: atom_id res chain seq x y z
N ILE A 1 3.66 -1.35 -5.69
CA ILE A 1 2.87 -1.88 -4.57
C ILE A 1 3.63 -3.09 -4.12
N PHE A 2 4.21 -3.01 -2.95
CA PHE A 2 4.69 -4.21 -2.30
C PHE A 2 3.46 -5.05 -2.02
N ALA A 3 3.28 -6.06 -2.83
CA ALA A 3 2.09 -6.86 -3.06
C ALA A 3 1.16 -6.98 -1.87
N ALA A 4 -0.10 -6.77 -2.09
CA ALA A 4 -1.23 -7.16 -1.26
C ALA A 4 -1.26 -6.63 0.19
N SER A 5 -0.32 -5.82 0.65
CA SER A 5 -0.59 -5.06 1.86
C SER A 5 -1.51 -3.89 1.53
N THR A 6 -2.43 -3.62 2.40
CA THR A 6 -3.44 -2.59 2.19
C THR A 6 -2.80 -1.21 2.32
N SER A 7 -2.45 -0.61 1.19
CA SER A 7 -1.98 0.78 1.16
C SER A 7 -3.15 1.71 1.44
N MET A 8 -2.99 2.54 2.45
CA MET A 8 -3.99 3.53 2.86
C MET A 8 -3.66 4.88 2.26
N VAL A 9 -4.69 5.65 1.94
CA VAL A 9 -4.57 6.97 1.31
C VAL A 9 -5.45 8.00 2.00
N MET A 10 -5.08 9.27 1.85
CA MET A 10 -5.89 10.43 2.22
C MET A 10 -5.98 11.43 1.06
N PRO A 11 -7.03 12.26 0.97
CA PRO A 11 -7.11 13.31 -0.05
C PRO A 11 -6.04 14.37 0.16
N VAL A 12 -5.49 14.88 -0.95
CA VAL A 12 -4.56 16.01 -0.94
C VAL A 12 -5.35 17.30 -0.99
N GLN A 13 -5.10 18.21 -0.04
CA GLN A 13 -5.76 19.52 0.03
C GLN A 13 -4.94 20.67 -0.58
N GLU A 14 -3.65 20.46 -0.85
CA GLU A 14 -2.73 21.43 -1.48
C GLU A 14 -1.78 20.69 -2.43
N PRO A 15 -1.17 21.35 -3.44
CA PRO A 15 -0.35 20.71 -4.46
C PRO A 15 0.99 20.22 -3.89
N LYS A 16 0.96 19.27 -3.02
CA LYS A 16 2.10 18.49 -2.57
C LYS A 16 2.08 17.14 -3.25
N ILE A 17 3.15 16.44 -3.20
CA ILE A 17 3.43 15.11 -3.74
C ILE A 17 2.17 14.22 -3.76
N GLY A 18 1.40 14.29 -4.85
CA GLY A 18 0.12 13.61 -4.98
C GLY A 18 0.13 12.54 -6.08
N PHE A 19 -0.79 11.61 -5.96
CA PHE A 19 -1.01 10.54 -6.91
C PHE A 19 -2.43 10.66 -7.48
N SER A 20 -2.56 10.89 -8.79
CA SER A 20 -3.87 10.96 -9.44
C SER A 20 -4.55 9.59 -9.46
N VAL A 21 -5.78 9.54 -8.93
CA VAL A 21 -6.61 8.33 -8.82
C VAL A 21 -7.91 8.43 -9.60
N SER A 22 -8.24 9.61 -10.10
CA SER A 22 -9.28 9.90 -11.11
C SER A 22 -9.03 11.28 -11.67
N GLU A 23 -9.81 11.71 -12.66
CA GLU A 23 -9.73 13.07 -13.21
C GLU A 23 -9.96 14.11 -12.10
N GLY A 24 -8.98 15.00 -11.91
CA GLY A 24 -9.04 16.06 -10.91
C GLY A 24 -8.95 15.62 -9.44
N LYS A 25 -8.69 14.32 -9.16
CA LYS A 25 -8.61 13.81 -7.80
C LYS A 25 -7.25 13.18 -7.53
N GLN A 26 -6.58 13.64 -6.50
CA GLN A 26 -5.31 13.11 -6.02
C GLN A 26 -5.41 12.63 -4.58
N VAL A 27 -4.51 11.71 -4.23
CA VAL A 27 -4.33 11.17 -2.88
C VAL A 27 -2.85 11.15 -2.53
N ILE A 28 -2.54 11.02 -1.26
CA ILE A 28 -1.22 10.63 -0.76
C ILE A 28 -1.30 9.24 -0.13
N PHE A 29 -0.24 8.46 -0.22
CA PHE A 29 -0.13 7.20 0.48
C PHE A 29 0.35 7.39 1.92
N SER A 30 0.00 6.46 2.80
CA SER A 30 0.61 6.33 4.11
C SER A 30 2.12 6.08 3.98
N HIS A 31 2.89 6.42 5.01
CA HIS A 31 4.34 6.22 5.03
C HIS A 31 4.75 4.75 5.06
N GLY A 32 3.84 3.84 5.42
CA GLY A 32 4.07 2.41 5.46
C GLY A 32 2.81 1.61 5.22
N ASN A 33 2.97 0.30 5.10
CA ASN A 33 1.85 -0.63 4.92
C ASN A 33 0.99 -0.68 6.18
N LEU A 34 -0.34 -0.81 6.00
CA LEU A 34 -1.26 -1.03 7.11
C LEU A 34 -0.96 -2.38 7.76
N GLN A 35 -0.91 -2.38 9.09
CA GLN A 35 -0.70 -3.57 9.91
C GLN A 35 -1.80 -3.69 10.95
N TYR A 36 -2.18 -4.93 11.27
CA TYR A 36 -3.19 -5.27 12.25
C TYR A 36 -2.65 -6.27 13.27
N HIS A 37 -2.96 -6.04 14.54
CA HIS A 37 -2.65 -6.97 15.65
C HIS A 37 -3.96 -7.63 16.12
N PRO A 38 -4.26 -8.88 15.73
CA PRO A 38 -5.55 -9.52 15.98
C PRO A 38 -5.94 -9.57 17.47
N LYS A 39 -5.04 -10.03 18.32
CA LYS A 39 -5.30 -10.22 19.75
C LYS A 39 -5.67 -8.91 20.48
N ASN A 40 -5.08 -7.79 20.06
CA ASN A 40 -5.30 -6.49 20.70
C ASN A 40 -6.34 -5.65 19.97
N ASP A 41 -6.77 -6.06 18.76
CA ASP A 41 -7.60 -5.27 17.84
C ASP A 41 -7.00 -3.87 17.55
N GLU A 42 -5.67 -3.85 17.31
CA GLU A 42 -4.90 -2.63 17.07
C GLU A 42 -4.47 -2.50 15.63
N TRP A 43 -4.48 -1.26 15.10
CA TRP A 43 -4.04 -0.94 13.77
C TRP A 43 -2.90 0.07 13.81
N ARG A 44 -1.92 -0.09 12.91
CA ARG A 44 -0.82 0.86 12.74
C ARG A 44 -0.33 0.87 11.29
N PHE A 45 0.51 1.83 10.94
CA PHE A 45 1.35 1.75 9.75
C PHE A 45 2.73 1.17 10.11
N ALA A 46 3.31 0.40 9.19
CA ALA A 46 4.72 0.04 9.24
C ALA A 46 5.58 1.30 9.14
N GLU A 47 6.84 1.23 9.57
CA GLU A 47 7.75 2.37 9.56
C GLU A 47 8.08 2.81 8.13
N ASN A 48 8.22 1.86 7.20
CA ASN A 48 8.56 2.12 5.81
C ASN A 48 7.65 1.39 4.82
N GLN A 49 7.55 1.91 3.60
CA GLN A 49 6.76 1.32 2.52
C GLN A 49 7.24 -0.10 2.10
N TYR A 50 8.51 -0.42 2.30
CA TYR A 50 9.07 -1.73 1.98
C TYR A 50 9.05 -2.73 3.16
N ASP A 51 8.59 -2.32 4.34
CA ASP A 51 8.43 -3.22 5.47
C ASP A 51 7.24 -4.17 5.23
N ARG A 52 7.46 -5.46 5.49
CA ARG A 52 6.45 -6.50 5.36
C ARG A 52 6.57 -7.54 6.47
N ILE A 53 5.45 -8.10 6.88
CA ILE A 53 5.39 -9.16 7.90
C ILE A 53 5.86 -10.53 7.34
N GLY A 54 5.59 -10.80 6.06
CA GLY A 54 6.06 -12.04 5.43
C GLY A 54 5.28 -13.29 5.86
N GLU A 55 5.98 -14.29 6.36
CA GLU A 55 5.40 -15.62 6.67
C GLU A 55 4.32 -15.60 7.78
N ASP A 56 4.37 -14.63 8.69
CA ASP A 56 3.39 -14.50 9.77
C ASP A 56 2.00 -14.11 9.28
N ASN A 57 1.87 -13.61 8.04
CA ASN A 57 0.58 -13.34 7.41
C ASN A 57 -0.33 -14.56 7.24
N LYS A 58 0.18 -15.76 7.40
CA LYS A 58 -0.63 -16.99 7.39
C LYS A 58 -1.29 -17.33 8.72
N ASN A 59 -1.03 -16.57 9.77
CA ASN A 59 -1.69 -16.73 11.07
C ASN A 59 -3.09 -16.13 11.04
N ILE A 60 -4.05 -16.90 10.54
CA ILE A 60 -5.46 -16.51 10.40
C ILE A 60 -6.21 -16.83 11.69
N SER A 61 -6.01 -16.01 12.73
CA SER A 61 -6.61 -16.22 14.05
C SER A 61 -6.84 -14.89 14.77
N ALA A 62 -7.98 -14.77 15.44
CA ALA A 62 -8.28 -13.63 16.30
C ALA A 62 -7.37 -13.56 17.53
N ASP A 63 -6.79 -14.70 17.94
CA ASP A 63 -5.94 -14.80 19.13
C ASP A 63 -4.44 -14.64 18.81
N TYR A 64 -4.08 -14.41 17.55
CA TYR A 64 -2.68 -14.27 17.15
C TYR A 64 -2.05 -13.06 17.83
N ASP A 65 -0.96 -13.30 18.57
CA ASP A 65 -0.22 -12.30 19.34
C ASP A 65 0.96 -11.77 18.52
N GLY A 66 0.66 -11.10 17.44
CA GLY A 66 1.63 -10.52 16.51
C GLY A 66 0.95 -9.66 15.45
N TRP A 67 1.76 -9.07 14.59
CA TRP A 67 1.28 -8.19 13.51
C TRP A 67 1.12 -8.95 12.20
N ILE A 68 0.11 -8.57 11.44
CA ILE A 68 -0.14 -9.03 10.06
C ILE A 68 -0.34 -7.82 9.15
N ASP A 69 -0.04 -7.92 7.87
CA ASP A 69 -0.19 -6.84 6.87
C ASP A 69 -0.86 -7.31 5.57
N LEU A 70 -1.39 -8.54 5.57
CA LEU A 70 -2.10 -9.12 4.44
C LEU A 70 -3.51 -9.50 4.87
N PHE A 71 -4.49 -8.70 4.51
CA PHE A 71 -5.92 -8.94 4.77
C PHE A 71 -6.72 -8.76 3.50
N GLY A 72 -7.95 -9.30 3.50
CA GLY A 72 -8.84 -9.23 2.35
C GLY A 72 -9.23 -7.79 2.03
N TRP A 73 -9.19 -7.48 0.74
CA TRP A 73 -9.57 -6.14 0.27
C TRP A 73 -11.07 -5.90 0.31
N SER A 74 -11.87 -6.95 0.19
CA SER A 74 -13.32 -6.83 0.02
C SER A 74 -14.15 -7.91 0.73
N ALA A 75 -13.63 -8.58 1.74
CA ALA A 75 -14.40 -9.59 2.46
C ALA A 75 -15.30 -8.95 3.53
N SER A 76 -16.58 -9.24 3.48
CA SER A 76 -17.58 -8.71 4.39
C SER A 76 -17.76 -9.54 5.67
N ASP A 77 -17.23 -10.75 5.72
CA ASP A 77 -17.41 -11.69 6.83
C ASP A 77 -16.45 -11.48 8.01
N GLY A 78 -15.55 -10.51 7.91
CA GLY A 78 -14.54 -10.20 8.92
C GLY A 78 -13.34 -11.15 8.96
N SER A 79 -13.38 -12.29 8.27
CA SER A 79 -12.25 -13.24 8.23
C SER A 79 -11.00 -12.62 7.61
N ALA A 80 -11.19 -11.74 6.66
CA ALA A 80 -10.12 -11.06 5.94
C ALA A 80 -9.20 -10.21 6.81
N LYS A 81 -9.67 -9.75 7.98
CA LYS A 81 -8.86 -8.92 8.87
C LYS A 81 -7.85 -9.71 9.72
N PHE A 82 -7.92 -11.03 9.73
CA PHE A 82 -7.00 -11.87 10.50
C PHE A 82 -5.83 -12.39 9.66
N GLY A 83 -5.59 -11.79 8.51
CA GLY A 83 -4.62 -12.26 7.55
C GLY A 83 -5.22 -13.19 6.51
N VAL A 84 -4.58 -13.26 5.38
CA VAL A 84 -4.97 -14.12 4.28
C VAL A 84 -3.77 -14.90 3.79
N SER A 85 -4.00 -16.10 3.25
CA SER A 85 -2.95 -16.88 2.62
C SER A 85 -2.38 -16.12 1.42
N SER A 86 -1.09 -16.23 1.18
CA SER A 86 -0.45 -15.78 -0.07
C SER A 86 -0.85 -16.61 -1.29
N SER A 87 -1.74 -17.59 -1.13
CA SER A 87 -2.27 -18.42 -2.22
C SER A 87 -3.09 -17.58 -3.20
N GLU A 88 -2.87 -17.79 -4.49
CA GLU A 88 -3.62 -17.15 -5.58
C GLU A 88 -5.13 -17.47 -5.56
N ASN A 89 -5.54 -18.54 -4.88
CA ASN A 89 -6.93 -18.98 -4.76
C ASN A 89 -7.64 -18.48 -3.51
N ASN A 90 -7.21 -17.35 -2.96
CA ASN A 90 -7.78 -16.80 -1.74
C ASN A 90 -9.11 -16.07 -2.01
N ASN A 91 -10.20 -16.63 -1.47
CA ASN A 91 -11.55 -16.07 -1.59
C ASN A 91 -11.77 -14.79 -0.76
N ALA A 92 -10.83 -14.42 0.11
CA ALA A 92 -10.91 -13.20 0.91
C ALA A 92 -10.84 -11.90 0.09
N TYR A 93 -10.54 -11.99 -1.21
CA TYR A 93 -10.59 -10.87 -2.15
C TYR A 93 -11.93 -10.77 -2.91
N VAL A 94 -12.89 -11.62 -2.59
CA VAL A 94 -14.22 -11.66 -3.22
C VAL A 94 -15.26 -11.16 -2.20
N GLY A 95 -16.17 -10.31 -2.61
CA GLY A 95 -17.22 -9.79 -1.77
C GLY A 95 -17.34 -8.27 -1.81
N ASP A 96 -18.07 -7.71 -0.85
CA ASP A 96 -18.28 -6.28 -0.75
C ASP A 96 -16.99 -5.55 -0.34
N PHE A 97 -16.80 -4.36 -0.88
CA PHE A 97 -15.66 -3.52 -0.55
C PHE A 97 -15.65 -3.16 0.94
N VAL A 98 -14.52 -3.40 1.60
CA VAL A 98 -14.27 -3.03 2.99
C VAL A 98 -13.26 -1.89 3.06
N ASP A 99 -13.66 -0.78 3.66
CA ASP A 99 -12.76 0.34 3.91
C ASP A 99 -12.11 0.19 5.30
N TRP A 100 -10.85 -0.24 5.32
CA TRP A 100 -10.09 -0.39 6.56
C TRP A 100 -9.79 0.94 7.27
N GLY A 101 -9.96 2.07 6.59
CA GLY A 101 -9.84 3.41 7.17
C GLY A 101 -10.94 3.77 8.16
N LYS A 102 -11.99 2.96 8.28
CA LYS A 102 -13.01 3.07 9.33
C LYS A 102 -12.47 2.79 10.73
N ASN A 103 -11.28 2.19 10.83
CA ASN A 103 -10.61 1.92 12.08
C ASN A 103 -9.74 3.11 12.49
N GLN A 104 -9.49 3.24 13.79
CA GLN A 104 -8.42 4.08 14.29
C GLN A 104 -7.08 3.42 13.94
N ILE A 105 -6.14 4.15 13.32
CA ILE A 105 -4.83 3.64 12.92
C ILE A 105 -3.76 4.41 13.68
N GLY A 106 -3.14 3.76 14.65
CA GLY A 106 -2.24 4.43 15.58
C GLY A 106 -2.92 5.59 16.32
N SER A 107 -2.41 6.81 16.15
CA SER A 107 -3.02 8.03 16.71
C SER A 107 -4.06 8.67 15.79
N ASP A 108 -4.19 8.23 14.54
CA ASP A 108 -5.09 8.85 13.56
C ASP A 108 -6.53 8.39 13.80
N ALA A 109 -7.44 9.35 13.84
CA ALA A 109 -8.85 9.07 14.03
C ALA A 109 -9.44 8.24 12.86
N PRO A 110 -10.51 7.47 13.10
CA PRO A 110 -11.27 6.83 12.03
C PRO A 110 -11.60 7.81 10.91
N ASP A 111 -11.65 7.32 9.68
CA ASP A 111 -11.91 8.09 8.46
C ASP A 111 -10.81 9.12 8.07
N THR A 112 -9.67 9.16 8.76
CA THR A 112 -8.51 9.95 8.32
C THR A 112 -7.91 9.36 7.05
N TRP A 113 -7.83 8.05 6.98
CA TRP A 113 -7.34 7.26 5.84
C TRP A 113 -8.48 6.49 5.20
N ARG A 114 -8.27 5.98 4.02
CA ARG A 114 -9.21 5.09 3.35
C ARG A 114 -8.51 4.07 2.46
N THR A 115 -9.15 2.97 2.20
CA THR A 115 -8.73 2.00 1.19
C THR A 115 -9.06 2.52 -0.21
N MET A 116 -8.16 2.34 -1.16
CA MET A 116 -8.41 2.68 -2.57
C MET A 116 -9.35 1.66 -3.22
N THR A 117 -10.21 2.14 -4.11
CA THR A 117 -11.06 1.27 -4.93
C THR A 117 -10.29 0.64 -6.09
N MET A 118 -10.86 -0.39 -6.72
CA MET A 118 -10.30 -1.01 -7.93
C MET A 118 -10.12 0.01 -9.04
N ASP A 119 -11.13 0.87 -9.28
CA ASP A 119 -11.08 1.88 -10.33
C ASP A 119 -9.97 2.90 -10.10
N GLU A 120 -9.75 3.31 -8.85
CA GLU A 120 -8.66 4.20 -8.48
C GLU A 120 -7.29 3.56 -8.71
N TRP A 121 -7.13 2.29 -8.40
CA TRP A 121 -5.92 1.52 -8.73
C TRP A 121 -5.71 1.41 -10.24
N CYS A 122 -6.76 1.12 -11.01
CA CYS A 122 -6.69 1.06 -12.46
C CYS A 122 -6.30 2.42 -13.07
N TYR A 123 -6.88 3.50 -12.58
CA TYR A 123 -6.54 4.85 -13.03
C TYR A 123 -5.08 5.19 -12.72
N LEU A 124 -4.65 5.00 -11.49
CA LEU A 124 -3.29 5.26 -11.02
C LEU A 124 -2.25 4.51 -11.84
N CYS A 125 -2.49 3.23 -12.10
CA CYS A 125 -1.52 2.37 -12.77
C CYS A 125 -1.52 2.48 -14.29
N ASN A 126 -2.66 2.84 -14.92
CA ASN A 126 -2.81 2.68 -16.38
C ASN A 126 -3.29 3.95 -17.09
N THR A 127 -3.96 4.88 -16.40
CA THR A 127 -4.71 5.97 -17.07
C THR A 127 -4.15 7.35 -16.79
N ARG A 128 -3.63 7.61 -15.58
CA ARG A 128 -3.08 8.92 -15.22
C ARG A 128 -1.97 9.35 -16.20
N MET A 129 -1.77 10.65 -16.34
CA MET A 129 -0.71 11.18 -17.17
C MET A 129 0.67 10.57 -16.81
N LYS A 130 1.40 10.08 -17.80
CA LYS A 130 2.71 9.41 -17.64
C LYS A 130 2.67 8.13 -16.78
N ALA A 131 1.53 7.45 -16.67
CA ALA A 131 1.39 6.24 -15.83
C ALA A 131 2.55 5.25 -16.03
N ASP A 132 2.94 4.96 -17.28
CA ASP A 132 3.99 4.00 -17.61
C ASP A 132 5.40 4.43 -17.16
N SER A 133 5.68 5.73 -17.05
CA SER A 133 6.97 6.24 -16.60
C SER A 133 7.02 6.51 -15.09
N LEU A 134 5.86 6.51 -14.42
CA LEU A 134 5.73 6.77 -12.98
C LEU A 134 5.49 5.49 -12.17
N ARG A 135 5.80 4.34 -12.74
CA ARG A 135 5.75 3.05 -12.05
C ARG A 135 6.85 2.13 -12.56
N GLY A 136 7.25 1.19 -11.73
CA GLY A 136 8.23 0.19 -12.12
C GLY A 136 8.29 -0.96 -11.11
N LEU A 137 8.81 -2.10 -11.55
CA LEU A 137 9.15 -3.19 -10.63
C LEU A 137 10.53 -2.93 -10.03
N GLY A 138 10.72 -3.25 -8.77
CA GLY A 138 12.02 -3.01 -8.15
C GLY A 138 12.26 -3.81 -6.87
N ARG A 139 13.47 -3.58 -6.33
CA ARG A 139 13.87 -4.06 -5.01
C ARG A 139 14.50 -2.91 -4.23
N ILE A 140 14.01 -2.73 -3.00
CA ILE A 140 14.54 -1.77 -2.04
C ILE A 140 15.07 -2.58 -0.88
N ASN A 141 16.36 -2.48 -0.57
CA ASN A 141 17.00 -3.35 0.42
C ASN A 141 16.71 -4.85 0.22
N GLY A 142 16.64 -5.30 -1.04
CA GLY A 142 16.33 -6.71 -1.35
C GLY A 142 14.85 -7.08 -1.33
N VAL A 143 13.95 -6.24 -0.82
CA VAL A 143 12.51 -6.47 -0.82
C VAL A 143 11.93 -6.11 -2.19
N ALA A 144 11.27 -7.07 -2.83
CA ALA A 144 10.67 -6.89 -4.15
C ALA A 144 9.30 -6.24 -4.07
N GLY A 145 8.98 -5.35 -5.02
CA GLY A 145 7.68 -4.71 -5.09
C GLY A 145 7.48 -3.86 -6.33
N LEU A 146 6.30 -3.23 -6.42
CA LEU A 146 5.99 -2.20 -7.39
C LEU A 146 6.33 -0.85 -6.79
N ILE A 147 7.16 -0.07 -7.49
CA ILE A 147 7.46 1.32 -7.16
C ILE A 147 6.42 2.19 -7.88
N LEU A 148 5.74 3.05 -7.13
CA LEU A 148 4.84 4.08 -7.65
C LEU A 148 5.46 5.45 -7.32
N LEU A 149 5.55 6.30 -8.33
CA LEU A 149 6.08 7.65 -8.19
C LEU A 149 4.92 8.67 -8.29
N PRO A 150 4.97 9.79 -7.56
CA PRO A 150 3.93 10.82 -7.62
C PRO A 150 3.90 11.53 -8.98
N ASP A 151 2.80 12.22 -9.27
CA ASP A 151 2.56 12.83 -10.59
C ASP A 151 3.60 13.87 -10.99
N ASN A 152 4.09 14.63 -10.01
CA ASN A 152 5.08 15.69 -10.19
C ASN A 152 6.53 15.22 -9.94
N TRP A 153 6.74 13.90 -9.84
CA TRP A 153 8.05 13.36 -9.56
C TRP A 153 9.07 13.74 -10.64
N THR A 154 10.26 14.10 -10.20
CA THR A 154 11.44 14.33 -11.05
C THR A 154 12.58 13.49 -10.53
N CYS A 155 13.32 12.84 -11.45
CA CYS A 155 14.42 11.96 -11.04
C CYS A 155 15.52 12.75 -10.31
N PRO A 156 15.85 12.41 -9.06
CA PRO A 156 16.91 13.07 -8.32
C PRO A 156 18.28 12.91 -8.98
N VAL A 157 19.16 13.91 -8.79
CA VAL A 157 20.52 13.84 -9.31
C VAL A 157 21.25 12.62 -8.72
N GLY A 158 21.89 11.84 -9.59
CA GLY A 158 22.64 10.63 -9.22
C GLY A 158 21.75 9.41 -8.91
N VAL A 159 20.45 9.48 -9.20
CA VAL A 159 19.55 8.34 -9.22
C VAL A 159 19.16 8.04 -10.66
N THR A 160 19.00 6.77 -10.99
CA THR A 160 18.47 6.33 -12.29
C THR A 160 17.16 5.57 -12.03
N PHE A 161 16.09 5.95 -12.72
CA PHE A 161 14.84 5.23 -12.74
C PHE A 161 14.43 4.94 -14.19
N ASP A 162 14.29 3.66 -14.52
CA ASP A 162 13.87 3.18 -15.83
C ASP A 162 12.67 2.23 -15.65
N SER A 163 11.48 2.69 -15.97
CA SER A 163 10.22 1.96 -15.75
C SER A 163 10.16 0.61 -16.48
N TYR A 164 10.97 0.41 -17.49
CA TYR A 164 11.04 -0.85 -18.27
C TYR A 164 12.05 -1.86 -17.72
N LYS A 165 12.83 -1.48 -16.72
CA LYS A 165 13.82 -2.35 -16.06
C LYS A 165 13.45 -2.59 -14.60
N VAL A 166 13.98 -3.67 -14.03
CA VAL A 166 13.85 -3.90 -12.58
C VAL A 166 14.79 -2.94 -11.85
N GLN A 167 14.21 -2.05 -11.07
CA GLN A 167 14.94 -1.11 -10.23
C GLN A 167 15.58 -1.83 -9.03
N ARG A 168 16.76 -1.37 -8.61
CA ARG A 168 17.43 -1.89 -7.42
C ARG A 168 18.02 -0.73 -6.64
N PHE A 169 17.43 -0.47 -5.48
CA PHE A 169 17.85 0.62 -4.61
C PHE A 169 18.27 0.12 -3.24
N THR A 170 19.25 0.80 -2.67
CA THR A 170 19.54 0.78 -1.23
C THR A 170 18.62 1.76 -0.51
N ILE A 171 18.57 1.69 0.83
CA ILE A 171 17.77 2.62 1.63
C ILE A 171 18.11 4.09 1.37
N ASN A 172 19.39 4.40 1.18
CA ASN A 172 19.83 5.79 0.93
C ASN A 172 19.39 6.30 -0.45
N GLU A 173 19.32 5.41 -1.42
CA GLU A 173 18.82 5.76 -2.77
C GLU A 173 17.30 5.88 -2.76
N TRP A 174 16.60 5.01 -2.00
CA TRP A 174 15.16 5.08 -1.85
C TRP A 174 14.72 6.39 -1.21
N SER A 175 15.34 6.81 -0.11
CA SER A 175 15.02 8.07 0.57
C SER A 175 15.24 9.31 -0.30
N ARG A 176 15.95 9.19 -1.41
CA ARG A 176 16.09 10.26 -2.42
C ARG A 176 15.00 10.24 -3.48
N LEU A 177 14.19 9.18 -3.53
CA LEU A 177 13.00 9.06 -4.39
C LEU A 177 11.73 9.60 -3.71
N GLU A 178 11.68 9.54 -2.37
CA GLU A 178 10.60 10.10 -1.57
C GLU A 178 10.66 11.64 -1.57
#